data_fda5534c1f489a6098ffee88cbd59d7c
#
_entry.id   fda5534c1f489a6098ffee88cbd59d7c
#
_cell.length_a   1.000
_cell.length_b   1.000
_cell.length_c   1.000
_cell.angle_alpha   90.00
_cell.angle_beta   90.00
_cell.angle_gamma   90.00
#
_symmetry.space_group_name_H-M   'P 1'
#
loop_
_entity.id
_entity.type
_entity.pdbx_description
1 polymer ?
#
loop_
_entity_poly.entity_id
_entity_poly.type
_entity_poly.pdbx_seq_one_letter_code
_entity_poly.pdbx_strand_id
1 'polypeptide(L)'
;IEQLIPVMEETRVRVALENLPTWEAMPSELEMEDLCRQYGPQGLRYWHDIGHGQVRQNLGFINQERWLERLQSHMAGMHIHDVVAPAMDHLLPPQGEVDFGALKRFAKGDVIRVIEPAPQTPPENIVEALRILRQAWE
;
A
#
# COMPACT_ATOMS: atom_id res chain seq x y z
N ILE A 1 16.17 8.82 7.92
CA ILE A 1 16.34 8.61 6.46
C ILE A 1 17.75 9.03 6.04
N GLU A 2 18.24 10.21 6.39
CA GLU A 2 19.56 10.72 5.97
C GLU A 2 20.70 9.75 6.24
N GLN A 3 20.70 9.04 7.36
CA GLN A 3 21.71 8.04 7.68
C GLN A 3 21.68 6.78 6.77
N LEU A 4 20.55 6.55 6.09
CA LEU A 4 20.38 5.42 5.15
C LEU A 4 20.81 5.78 3.73
N ILE A 5 20.88 7.06 3.39
CA ILE A 5 21.21 7.51 2.03
C ILE A 5 22.50 6.89 1.51
N PRO A 6 23.64 6.96 2.24
CA PRO A 6 24.89 6.37 1.75
C PRO A 6 24.77 4.87 1.46
N VAL A 7 24.01 4.14 2.29
CA VAL A 7 23.78 2.70 2.10
C VAL A 7 22.91 2.44 0.87
N MET A 8 21.84 3.23 0.68
CA MET A 8 20.97 3.11 -0.50
C MET A 8 21.73 3.38 -1.80
N GLU A 9 22.60 4.40 -1.81
CA GLU A 9 23.42 4.74 -2.97
C GLU A 9 24.44 3.67 -3.29
N GLU A 10 25.19 3.18 -2.28
CA GLU A 10 26.21 2.16 -2.44
C GLU A 10 25.62 0.81 -2.89
N THR A 11 24.53 0.37 -2.24
CA THR A 11 23.93 -0.95 -2.47
C THR A 11 22.90 -0.96 -3.59
N ARG A 12 22.43 0.22 -4.03
CA ARG A 12 21.28 0.40 -4.93
C ARG A 12 19.97 -0.20 -4.41
N VAL A 13 19.90 -0.46 -3.11
CA VAL A 13 18.65 -0.88 -2.44
C VAL A 13 17.77 0.34 -2.24
N ARG A 14 16.49 0.18 -2.54
CA ARG A 14 15.47 1.21 -2.28
C ARG A 14 14.79 0.93 -0.95
N VAL A 15 14.58 1.96 -0.15
CA VAL A 15 13.79 1.89 1.08
C VAL A 15 12.41 2.45 0.78
N ALA A 16 11.37 1.72 1.12
CA ALA A 16 10.00 2.19 0.98
C ALA A 16 9.37 2.42 2.37
N LEU A 17 8.67 3.53 2.51
CA LEU A 17 7.85 3.83 3.68
C LEU A 17 6.41 3.43 3.40
N GLU A 18 5.81 2.77 4.36
CA GLU A 18 4.44 2.26 4.28
C GLU A 18 3.47 3.14 5.06
N ASN A 19 2.24 3.29 4.55
CA ASN A 19 1.16 3.90 5.30
C ASN A 19 0.60 2.94 6.35
N LEU A 20 0.29 3.47 7.52
CA LEU A 20 -0.29 2.73 8.63
C LEU A 20 -1.77 3.10 8.83
N PRO A 21 -2.58 2.24 9.48
CA PRO A 21 -4.03 2.43 9.57
C PRO A 21 -4.44 3.48 10.60
N THR A 22 -3.64 3.73 11.64
CA THR A 22 -4.00 4.62 12.75
C THR A 22 -3.80 6.09 12.40
N TRP A 23 -4.60 6.99 12.99
CA TRP A 23 -4.54 8.41 12.71
C TRP A 23 -3.24 9.07 13.21
N GLU A 24 -2.69 8.59 14.33
CA GLU A 24 -1.44 9.06 14.91
C GLU A 24 -0.19 8.44 14.28
N ALA A 25 -0.37 7.54 13.33
CA ALA A 25 0.76 6.89 12.66
C ALA A 25 1.53 7.88 11.79
N MET A 26 2.84 7.78 11.85
CA MET A 26 3.75 8.61 11.07
C MET A 26 4.51 7.77 10.05
N PRO A 27 4.81 8.33 8.89
CA PRO A 27 4.42 9.67 8.44
C PRO A 27 2.92 9.76 8.07
N SER A 28 2.33 10.94 8.29
CA SER A 28 1.03 11.29 7.71
C SER A 28 1.12 11.39 6.19
N GLU A 29 -0.03 11.53 5.51
CA GLU A 29 -0.07 11.61 4.04
C GLU A 29 0.78 12.77 3.49
N LEU A 30 0.71 13.94 4.14
CA LEU A 30 1.47 15.12 3.72
C LEU A 30 2.97 14.94 3.99
N GLU A 31 3.33 14.40 5.14
CA GLU A 31 4.73 14.08 5.46
C GLU A 31 5.27 13.00 4.53
N MET A 32 4.49 11.99 4.17
CA MET A 32 4.87 10.97 3.21
C MET A 32 5.21 11.57 1.85
N GLU A 33 4.36 12.49 1.37
CA GLU A 33 4.61 13.17 0.10
C GLU A 33 5.86 14.04 0.16
N ASP A 34 6.05 14.78 1.25
CA ASP A 34 7.24 15.61 1.45
C ASP A 34 8.53 14.78 1.52
N LEU A 35 8.50 13.68 2.25
CA LEU A 35 9.64 12.75 2.35
C LEU A 35 9.96 12.12 0.99
N CYS A 36 8.96 11.66 0.24
CA CYS A 36 9.16 11.09 -1.09
C CYS A 36 9.68 12.12 -2.08
N ARG A 37 9.22 13.37 -2.00
CA ARG A 37 9.72 14.46 -2.84
C ARG A 37 11.16 14.80 -2.50
N GLN A 38 11.50 14.86 -1.20
CA GLN A 38 12.84 15.25 -0.75
C GLN A 38 13.88 14.15 -0.99
N TYR A 39 13.56 12.90 -0.65
CA TYR A 39 14.52 11.78 -0.63
C TYR A 39 14.30 10.75 -1.75
N GLY A 40 13.29 10.93 -2.58
CA GLY A 40 13.02 10.07 -3.73
C GLY A 40 14.18 9.96 -4.70
N PRO A 41 14.90 11.05 -5.04
CA PRO A 41 16.08 10.97 -5.88
C PRO A 41 17.20 10.08 -5.32
N GLN A 42 17.31 9.98 -3.98
CA GLN A 42 18.30 9.14 -3.29
C GLN A 42 17.83 7.69 -3.06
N GLY A 43 16.62 7.34 -3.47
CA GLY A 43 16.12 5.96 -3.41
C GLY A 43 14.97 5.70 -2.43
N LEU A 44 14.46 6.74 -1.72
CA LEU A 44 13.26 6.57 -0.92
C LEU A 44 12.04 6.37 -1.82
N ARG A 45 11.16 5.44 -1.45
CA ARG A 45 9.92 5.11 -2.17
C ARG A 45 8.75 5.06 -1.21
N TYR A 46 7.57 5.01 -1.79
CA TYR A 46 6.32 4.77 -1.11
C TYR A 46 5.88 3.32 -1.29
N TRP A 47 5.42 2.70 -0.22
CA TRP A 47 4.73 1.42 -0.24
C TRP A 47 3.30 1.65 0.21
N HIS A 48 2.33 1.30 -0.62
CA HIS A 48 0.94 1.52 -0.30
C HIS A 48 0.29 0.25 0.24
N ASP A 49 -0.13 0.29 1.50
CA ASP A 49 -1.04 -0.72 2.01
C ASP A 49 -2.49 -0.32 1.72
N ILE A 50 -3.16 -1.13 0.89
CA ILE A 50 -4.53 -0.89 0.44
C ILE A 50 -5.51 -0.97 1.61
N GLY A 51 -5.37 -1.97 2.47
CA GLY A 51 -6.26 -2.16 3.59
C GLY A 51 -6.11 -1.07 4.65
N HIS A 52 -4.87 -0.68 4.98
CA HIS A 52 -4.63 0.47 5.85
C HIS A 52 -5.22 1.77 5.28
N GLY A 53 -5.09 1.96 3.97
CA GLY A 53 -5.74 3.08 3.28
C GLY A 53 -7.27 3.03 3.38
N GLN A 54 -7.86 1.84 3.24
CA GLN A 54 -9.30 1.65 3.39
C GLN A 54 -9.77 1.92 4.83
N VAL A 55 -9.03 1.46 5.84
CA VAL A 55 -9.33 1.77 7.25
C VAL A 55 -9.35 3.29 7.48
N ARG A 56 -8.33 4.01 7.01
CA ARG A 56 -8.26 5.46 7.13
C ARG A 56 -9.40 6.17 6.38
N GLN A 57 -9.80 5.66 5.23
CA GLN A 57 -10.96 6.15 4.48
C GLN A 57 -12.28 5.91 5.24
N ASN A 58 -12.48 4.72 5.80
CA ASN A 58 -13.66 4.38 6.59
C ASN A 58 -13.80 5.28 7.83
N LEU A 59 -12.67 5.65 8.43
CA LEU A 59 -12.60 6.59 9.56
C LEU A 59 -12.72 8.06 9.16
N GLY A 60 -12.78 8.36 7.86
CA GLY A 60 -12.97 9.71 7.33
C GLY A 60 -11.72 10.58 7.30
N PHE A 61 -10.52 10.00 7.45
CA PHE A 61 -9.28 10.76 7.45
C PHE A 61 -8.79 11.10 6.05
N ILE A 62 -9.01 10.22 5.08
CA ILE A 62 -8.54 10.39 3.71
C ILE A 62 -9.59 9.97 2.68
N ASN A 63 -9.33 10.34 1.43
CA ASN A 63 -9.84 9.64 0.26
C ASN A 63 -8.66 8.88 -0.37
N GLN A 64 -8.71 7.56 -0.35
CA GLN A 64 -7.59 6.69 -0.73
C GLN A 64 -7.15 6.89 -2.19
N GLU A 65 -8.09 7.04 -3.11
CA GLU A 65 -7.76 7.26 -4.52
C GLU A 65 -7.03 8.58 -4.74
N ARG A 66 -7.49 9.67 -4.11
CA ARG A 66 -6.82 10.98 -4.19
C ARG A 66 -5.42 10.94 -3.60
N TRP A 67 -5.24 10.18 -2.53
CA TRP A 67 -3.92 10.00 -1.95
C TRP A 67 -3.00 9.25 -2.91
N LEU A 68 -3.46 8.14 -3.48
CA LEU A 68 -2.71 7.38 -4.49
C LEU A 68 -2.37 8.22 -5.73
N GLU A 69 -3.27 9.09 -6.19
CA GLU A 69 -3.00 10.02 -7.30
C GLU A 69 -1.79 10.91 -7.04
N ARG A 70 -1.58 11.33 -5.80
CA ARG A 70 -0.42 12.17 -5.41
C ARG A 70 0.86 11.37 -5.28
N LEU A 71 0.80 10.14 -4.80
CA LEU A 71 1.98 9.34 -4.46
C LEU A 71 2.36 8.28 -5.49
N GLN A 72 1.55 8.04 -6.52
CA GLN A 72 1.77 6.97 -7.48
C GLN A 72 3.14 7.03 -8.19
N SER A 73 3.69 8.21 -8.44
CA SER A 73 5.01 8.39 -9.06
C SER A 73 6.17 7.94 -8.16
N HIS A 74 5.93 7.83 -6.86
CA HIS A 74 6.91 7.39 -5.87
C HIS A 74 6.71 5.94 -5.44
N MET A 75 5.64 5.28 -5.90
CA MET A 75 5.24 3.96 -5.43
C MET A 75 6.18 2.87 -5.91
N ALA A 76 6.72 2.07 -4.98
CA ALA A 76 7.51 0.88 -5.27
C ALA A 76 6.66 -0.39 -5.26
N GLY A 77 5.65 -0.43 -4.41
CA GLY A 77 4.80 -1.60 -4.27
C GLY A 77 3.57 -1.32 -3.42
N MET A 78 2.78 -2.36 -3.26
CA MET A 78 1.59 -2.33 -2.41
C MET A 78 1.37 -3.65 -1.70
N HIS A 79 0.89 -3.58 -0.47
CA HIS A 79 0.21 -4.67 0.21
C HIS A 79 -1.27 -4.69 -0.16
N ILE A 80 -1.80 -5.89 -0.31
CA ILE A 80 -3.16 -6.11 -0.77
C ILE A 80 -3.86 -7.03 0.21
N HIS A 81 -4.78 -6.48 0.96
CA HIS A 81 -5.73 -7.19 1.77
C HIS A 81 -7.05 -6.44 1.81
N ASP A 82 -8.11 -7.13 2.20
CA ASP A 82 -9.45 -6.58 2.26
C ASP A 82 -9.81 -6.11 3.67
N VAL A 83 -10.84 -5.29 3.77
CA VAL A 83 -11.27 -4.67 5.02
C VAL A 83 -12.79 -4.69 5.11
N VAL A 84 -13.31 -5.01 6.29
CA VAL A 84 -14.70 -4.75 6.68
C VAL A 84 -14.72 -3.58 7.66
N ALA A 85 -15.57 -2.59 7.38
CA ALA A 85 -15.68 -1.38 8.21
C ALA A 85 -15.96 -1.71 9.70
N PRO A 86 -15.45 -0.92 10.64
CA PRO A 86 -14.62 0.27 10.39
C PRO A 86 -13.14 -0.06 10.15
N ALA A 87 -12.61 -1.20 10.67
CA ALA A 87 -11.18 -1.47 10.70
C ALA A 87 -10.83 -2.96 10.88
N MET A 88 -11.68 -3.89 10.42
CA MET A 88 -11.33 -5.30 10.38
C MET A 88 -10.53 -5.56 9.10
N ASP A 89 -9.23 -5.56 9.22
CA ASP A 89 -8.27 -5.64 8.12
C ASP A 89 -7.62 -7.04 7.97
N HIS A 90 -6.65 -7.15 7.06
CA HIS A 90 -5.94 -8.38 6.70
C HIS A 90 -6.85 -9.53 6.24
N LEU A 91 -8.05 -9.20 5.74
CA LEU A 91 -8.94 -10.16 5.11
C LEU A 91 -8.47 -10.45 3.67
N LEU A 92 -8.79 -11.63 3.18
CA LEU A 92 -8.51 -11.94 1.77
C LEU A 92 -9.57 -11.31 0.85
N PRO A 93 -9.18 -10.77 -0.33
CA PRO A 93 -10.15 -10.44 -1.37
C PRO A 93 -11.01 -11.66 -1.79
N PRO A 94 -12.31 -11.55 -1.94
CA PRO A 94 -13.20 -10.40 -1.79
C PRO A 94 -14.02 -10.46 -0.48
N GLN A 95 -13.41 -10.63 0.66
CA GLN A 95 -14.12 -10.83 1.94
C GLN A 95 -14.61 -9.53 2.59
N GLY A 96 -14.14 -8.39 2.10
CA GLY A 96 -14.46 -7.04 2.61
C GLY A 96 -15.09 -6.14 1.55
N GLU A 97 -14.81 -4.86 1.67
CA GLU A 97 -15.46 -3.79 0.89
C GLU A 97 -14.49 -2.96 0.04
N VAL A 98 -13.20 -3.35 -0.05
CA VAL A 98 -12.23 -2.65 -0.87
C VAL A 98 -12.61 -2.75 -2.36
N ASP A 99 -12.73 -1.61 -3.03
CA ASP A 99 -12.93 -1.58 -4.47
C ASP A 99 -11.59 -1.79 -5.21
N PHE A 100 -11.20 -3.04 -5.34
CA PHE A 100 -9.98 -3.40 -6.08
C PHE A 100 -10.05 -3.00 -7.55
N GLY A 101 -11.24 -2.91 -8.13
CA GLY A 101 -11.43 -2.47 -9.51
C GLY A 101 -11.03 -1.01 -9.70
N ALA A 102 -11.45 -0.11 -8.79
CA ALA A 102 -11.05 1.29 -8.81
C ALA A 102 -9.53 1.46 -8.60
N LEU A 103 -8.92 0.62 -7.75
CA LEU A 103 -7.50 0.70 -7.42
C LEU A 103 -6.57 0.08 -8.49
N LYS A 104 -7.10 -0.73 -9.42
CA LYS A 104 -6.35 -1.35 -10.51
C LYS A 104 -5.43 -0.38 -11.26
N ARG A 105 -5.88 0.86 -11.48
CA ARG A 105 -5.13 1.87 -12.22
C ARG A 105 -3.78 2.24 -11.58
N PHE A 106 -3.64 2.03 -10.27
CA PHE A 106 -2.42 2.31 -9.52
C PHE A 106 -1.48 1.10 -9.41
N ALA A 107 -1.96 -0.09 -9.72
CA ALA A 107 -1.21 -1.35 -9.66
C ALA A 107 -0.52 -1.71 -10.98
N LYS A 108 -0.09 -0.71 -11.75
CA LYS A 108 0.47 -0.90 -13.10
C LYS A 108 2.00 -0.79 -13.12
N GLY A 109 2.58 -1.28 -14.21
CA GLY A 109 4.02 -1.18 -14.46
C GLY A 109 4.83 -1.99 -13.45
N ASP A 110 5.87 -1.36 -12.92
CA ASP A 110 6.85 -2.00 -12.02
C ASP A 110 6.42 -2.03 -10.55
N VAL A 111 5.18 -1.67 -10.25
CA VAL A 111 4.65 -1.71 -8.88
C VAL A 111 4.57 -3.16 -8.40
N ILE A 112 5.32 -3.47 -7.34
CA ILE A 112 5.30 -4.77 -6.69
C ILE A 112 3.95 -4.96 -5.99
N ARG A 113 3.34 -6.12 -6.11
CA ARG A 113 2.03 -6.44 -5.53
C ARG A 113 2.15 -7.66 -4.65
N VAL A 114 1.85 -7.49 -3.37
CA VAL A 114 1.97 -8.54 -2.36
C VAL A 114 0.62 -8.69 -1.65
N ILE A 115 0.05 -9.89 -1.65
CA ILE A 115 -1.09 -10.19 -0.76
C ILE A 115 -0.55 -10.35 0.66
N GLU A 116 -1.16 -9.65 1.59
CA GLU A 116 -0.82 -9.69 3.01
C GLU A 116 -2.01 -10.20 3.83
N PRO A 117 -2.14 -11.52 4.00
CA PRO A 117 -3.22 -12.11 4.78
C PRO A 117 -2.88 -12.15 6.27
N ALA A 118 -3.91 -12.32 7.11
CA ALA A 118 -3.69 -12.64 8.51
C ALA A 118 -2.82 -13.91 8.67
N PRO A 119 -1.95 -13.97 9.70
CA PRO A 119 -0.93 -15.03 9.84
C PRO A 119 -1.47 -16.47 9.85
N GLN A 120 -2.73 -16.66 10.27
CA GLN A 120 -3.39 -17.98 10.35
C GLN A 120 -4.13 -18.38 9.06
N THR A 121 -4.03 -17.58 8.00
CA THR A 121 -4.74 -17.84 6.75
C THR A 121 -4.22 -19.09 6.06
N PRO A 122 -5.08 -20.08 5.72
CA PRO A 122 -4.66 -21.26 4.98
C PRO A 122 -4.10 -20.91 3.59
N PRO A 123 -3.00 -21.55 3.16
CA PRO A 123 -2.37 -21.26 1.86
C PRO A 123 -3.32 -21.39 0.65
N GLU A 124 -4.23 -22.36 0.69
CA GLU A 124 -5.23 -22.57 -0.37
C GLU A 124 -6.16 -21.38 -0.56
N ASN A 125 -6.51 -20.69 0.54
CA ASN A 125 -7.35 -19.48 0.49
C ASN A 125 -6.58 -18.31 -0.16
N ILE A 126 -5.26 -18.22 0.07
CA ILE A 126 -4.41 -17.20 -0.58
C ILE A 126 -4.38 -17.43 -2.09
N VAL A 127 -4.26 -18.67 -2.54
CA VAL A 127 -4.26 -19.02 -3.97
C VAL A 127 -5.59 -18.62 -4.63
N GLU A 128 -6.71 -18.86 -3.96
CA GLU A 128 -8.02 -18.47 -4.49
C GLU A 128 -8.20 -16.95 -4.53
N ALA A 129 -7.77 -16.24 -3.49
CA ALA A 129 -7.79 -14.77 -3.46
C ALA A 129 -6.94 -14.17 -4.59
N LEU A 130 -5.76 -14.75 -4.86
CA LEU A 130 -4.91 -14.37 -6.00
C LEU A 130 -5.64 -14.54 -7.34
N ARG A 131 -6.37 -15.65 -7.51
CA ARG A 131 -7.15 -15.92 -8.73
C ARG A 131 -8.24 -14.87 -8.92
N ILE A 132 -8.99 -14.55 -7.86
CA ILE A 132 -10.05 -13.54 -7.89
C ILE A 132 -9.48 -12.15 -8.20
N LEU A 133 -8.39 -11.78 -7.53
CA LEU A 133 -7.75 -10.48 -7.75
C LEU A 133 -7.22 -10.32 -9.18
N ARG A 134 -6.62 -11.36 -9.75
CA ARG A 134 -6.18 -11.35 -11.15
C ARG A 134 -7.34 -11.09 -12.09
N GLN A 135 -8.48 -11.77 -11.90
CA GLN A 135 -9.68 -11.54 -12.72
C GLN A 135 -10.21 -10.10 -12.60
N ALA A 136 -10.16 -9.51 -11.40
CA ALA A 136 -10.58 -8.12 -11.20
C ALA A 136 -9.60 -7.11 -11.84
N TRP A 137 -8.34 -7.51 -12.02
CA TRP A 137 -7.26 -6.63 -12.50
C TRP A 137 -6.85 -6.88 -13.96
N GLU A 138 -7.37 -7.88 -14.63
CA GLU A 138 -7.30 -8.08 -16.09
C GLU A 138 -8.31 -7.19 -16.82
#